data_28e155e27caf7d8a70e20f5529a5efdc
#
_entry.id   28e155e27caf7d8a70e20f5529a5efdc
#
_cell.length_a   1.000
_cell.length_b   1.000
_cell.length_c   1.000
_cell.angle_alpha   90.00
_cell.angle_beta   90.00
_cell.angle_gamma   90.00
#
_symmetry.space_group_name_H-M   'P 1'
#
loop_
_entity.id
_entity.type
_entity.pdbx_description
1 polymer ?
#
loop_
_entity_poly.entity_id
_entity_poly.type
_entity_poly.pdbx_seq_one_letter_code
_entity_poly.pdbx_strand_id
1 'polypeptide(L)'
;MEQLANRQILLCVTGGIAAYKAAELIRLFKSSGSEVRVLMTEAAKEFITPLTMQALSGNEVHSDLLDTNAESAMGHIELARWADAIVISPCSADSLAKLAAGRGDDLMSAVCLAADSKIFFAPAMNQGMWKDKRTKKNL
;
A
#
# COMPACT_ATOMS: atom_id res chain seq x y z
N MET A 1 13.82 9.28 -14.09
CA MET A 1 13.87 10.14 -12.90
C MET A 1 14.85 9.57 -11.89
N GLU A 2 16.01 10.18 -11.83
CA GLU A 2 17.09 9.73 -10.95
C GLU A 2 16.86 10.03 -9.48
N GLN A 3 15.90 10.92 -9.18
CA GLN A 3 15.60 11.32 -7.80
C GLN A 3 15.11 10.18 -6.91
N LEU A 4 14.56 9.13 -7.52
CA LEU A 4 14.08 7.96 -6.80
C LEU A 4 15.04 6.77 -6.87
N ALA A 5 16.24 6.98 -7.44
CA ALA A 5 17.22 5.90 -7.56
C ALA A 5 17.59 5.35 -6.18
N ASN A 6 17.58 4.02 -6.07
CA ASN A 6 17.91 3.29 -4.84
C ASN A 6 16.95 3.55 -3.66
N ARG A 7 15.79 4.20 -3.90
CA ARG A 7 14.78 4.36 -2.87
C ARG A 7 13.94 3.09 -2.75
N GLN A 8 13.58 2.78 -1.53
CA GLN A 8 12.76 1.61 -1.20
C GLN A 8 11.33 2.08 -0.95
N ILE A 9 10.43 1.70 -1.85
CA ILE A 9 9.04 2.14 -1.80
C ILE A 9 8.14 0.96 -1.47
N LEU A 10 7.35 1.11 -0.43
CA LEU A 10 6.29 0.16 -0.10
C LEU A 10 4.99 0.71 -0.68
N LEU A 11 4.46 0.01 -1.68
CA LEU A 11 3.18 0.36 -2.30
C LEU A 11 2.08 -0.47 -1.66
N CYS A 12 1.14 0.19 -1.00
CA CYS A 12 -0.03 -0.44 -0.41
C CYS A 12 -1.22 -0.25 -1.35
N VAL A 13 -1.80 -1.35 -1.80
CA VAL A 13 -2.94 -1.35 -2.73
C VAL A 13 -4.18 -1.75 -1.95
N THR A 14 -5.17 -0.85 -1.92
CA THR A 14 -6.44 -1.12 -1.25
C THR A 14 -7.55 -1.40 -2.26
N GLY A 15 -8.71 -1.85 -1.79
CA GLY A 15 -9.80 -2.29 -2.65
C GLY A 15 -10.52 -1.15 -3.35
N GLY A 16 -10.64 -1.27 -4.67
CA GLY A 16 -11.35 -0.33 -5.50
C GLY A 16 -11.02 -0.51 -6.96
N ILE A 17 -11.85 0.03 -7.83
CA ILE A 17 -11.64 -0.09 -9.28
C ILE A 17 -10.28 0.49 -9.67
N ALA A 18 -9.86 1.56 -9.03
CA ALA A 18 -8.58 2.21 -9.33
C ALA A 18 -7.35 1.34 -9.01
N ALA A 19 -7.52 0.17 -8.39
CA ALA A 19 -6.41 -0.75 -8.10
C ALA A 19 -5.63 -1.15 -9.36
N TYR A 20 -6.26 -1.18 -10.52
CA TYR A 20 -5.57 -1.52 -11.76
C TYR A 20 -4.43 -0.56 -12.10
N LYS A 21 -4.54 0.69 -11.65
CA LYS A 21 -3.47 1.70 -11.87
C LYS A 21 -2.22 1.43 -11.05
N ALA A 22 -2.31 0.61 -10.03
CA ALA A 22 -1.14 0.25 -9.23
C ALA A 22 -0.08 -0.48 -10.07
N ALA A 23 -0.51 -1.25 -11.07
CA ALA A 23 0.42 -1.92 -11.98
C ALA A 23 1.30 -0.92 -12.72
N GLU A 24 0.70 0.15 -13.24
CA GLU A 24 1.42 1.21 -13.93
C GLU A 24 2.35 1.96 -12.97
N LEU A 25 1.88 2.20 -11.76
CA LEU A 25 2.66 2.90 -10.75
C LEU A 25 3.92 2.11 -10.37
N ILE A 26 3.82 0.78 -10.26
CA ILE A 26 5.00 -0.07 -10.02
C ILE A 26 6.02 0.12 -11.15
N ARG A 27 5.57 0.12 -12.39
CA ARG A 27 6.46 0.31 -13.54
C ARG A 27 7.16 1.66 -13.50
N LEU A 28 6.42 2.71 -13.15
CA LEU A 28 6.98 4.05 -13.06
C LEU A 28 8.04 4.14 -11.95
N PHE A 29 7.78 3.59 -10.79
CA PHE A 29 8.76 3.56 -9.71
C PHE A 29 10.01 2.79 -10.12
N LYS A 30 9.86 1.61 -10.71
CA LYS A 30 11.00 0.80 -11.12
C LYS A 30 11.81 1.47 -12.22
N SER A 31 11.15 2.11 -13.19
CA SER A 31 11.85 2.84 -14.24
C SER A 31 12.61 4.06 -13.70
N SER A 32 12.20 4.55 -12.53
CA SER A 32 12.88 5.64 -11.82
C SER A 32 14.02 5.14 -10.93
N GLY A 33 14.31 3.84 -10.94
CA GLY A 33 15.40 3.25 -10.18
C GLY A 33 15.03 2.81 -8.77
N SER A 34 13.75 2.87 -8.39
CA SER A 34 13.31 2.44 -7.07
C SER A 34 13.16 0.95 -6.97
N GLU A 35 13.35 0.42 -5.78
CA GLU A 35 12.92 -0.93 -5.43
C GLU A 35 11.52 -0.86 -4.84
N VAL A 36 10.63 -1.73 -5.29
CA VAL A 36 9.23 -1.70 -4.90
C VAL A 36 8.84 -3.03 -4.25
N ARG A 37 8.24 -2.95 -3.08
CA ARG A 37 7.52 -4.05 -2.47
C ARG A 37 6.05 -3.69 -2.41
N VAL A 38 5.18 -4.68 -2.59
CA VAL A 38 3.73 -4.46 -2.64
C VAL A 38 3.06 -5.13 -1.45
N LEU A 39 2.18 -4.38 -0.83
CA LEU A 39 1.29 -4.87 0.22
C LEU A 39 -0.14 -4.70 -0.28
N MET A 40 -0.93 -5.76 -0.21
CA MET A 40 -2.32 -5.73 -0.65
C MET A 40 -3.25 -5.98 0.53
N THR A 41 -4.32 -5.19 0.61
CA THR A 41 -5.41 -5.54 1.53
C THR A 41 -6.21 -6.70 0.95
N GLU A 42 -6.98 -7.39 1.78
CA GLU A 42 -7.83 -8.48 1.30
C GLU A 42 -8.81 -8.01 0.21
N ALA A 43 -9.38 -6.81 0.39
CA ALA A 43 -10.29 -6.24 -0.60
C ALA A 43 -9.59 -5.97 -1.94
N ALA A 44 -8.32 -5.59 -1.92
CA ALA A 44 -7.57 -5.33 -3.15
C ALA A 44 -7.48 -6.56 -4.05
N LYS A 45 -7.43 -7.76 -3.47
CA LYS A 45 -7.35 -9.02 -4.21
C LYS A 45 -8.57 -9.30 -5.06
N GLU A 46 -9.69 -8.66 -4.78
CA GLU A 46 -10.90 -8.77 -5.60
C GLU A 46 -10.80 -7.95 -6.89
N PHE A 47 -9.85 -7.04 -6.99
CA PHE A 47 -9.70 -6.14 -8.14
C PHE A 47 -8.45 -6.43 -8.96
N ILE A 48 -7.40 -6.92 -8.34
CA ILE A 48 -6.15 -7.25 -9.02
C ILE A 48 -5.47 -8.39 -8.25
N THR A 49 -4.76 -9.26 -8.96
CA THR A 49 -4.17 -10.43 -8.31
C THR A 49 -2.80 -10.15 -7.70
N PRO A 50 -2.47 -10.83 -6.58
CA PRO A 50 -1.10 -10.77 -6.04
C PRO A 50 -0.05 -11.22 -7.06
N LEU A 51 -0.38 -12.20 -7.90
CA LEU A 51 0.55 -12.69 -8.92
C LEU A 51 0.96 -11.59 -9.89
N THR A 52 0.01 -10.74 -10.32
CA THR A 52 0.31 -9.61 -11.19
C THR A 52 1.28 -8.64 -10.49
N MET A 53 1.01 -8.33 -9.23
CA MET A 53 1.86 -7.42 -8.47
C MET A 53 3.25 -8.00 -8.24
N GLN A 54 3.34 -9.30 -7.97
CA GLN A 54 4.62 -9.99 -7.80
C GLN A 54 5.44 -9.96 -9.09
N ALA A 55 4.81 -10.24 -10.21
CA ALA A 55 5.49 -10.24 -11.52
C ALA A 55 6.04 -8.85 -11.85
N LEU A 56 5.28 -7.80 -11.58
CA LEU A 56 5.69 -6.43 -11.90
C LEU A 56 6.74 -5.89 -10.93
N SER A 57 6.61 -6.17 -9.65
CA SER A 57 7.54 -5.66 -8.63
C SER A 57 8.83 -6.47 -8.54
N GLY A 58 8.77 -7.75 -8.92
CA GLY A 58 9.88 -8.68 -8.74
C GLY A 58 10.03 -9.18 -7.32
N ASN A 59 9.08 -8.89 -6.45
CA ASN A 59 9.12 -9.26 -5.04
C ASN A 59 7.80 -9.92 -4.63
N GLU A 60 7.87 -10.76 -3.61
CA GLU A 60 6.69 -11.39 -3.02
C GLU A 60 5.73 -10.31 -2.47
N VAL A 61 4.43 -10.52 -2.69
CA VAL A 61 3.40 -9.62 -2.19
C VAL A 61 3.06 -9.96 -0.74
N HIS A 62 2.96 -8.93 0.08
CA HIS A 62 2.61 -9.06 1.49
C HIS A 62 1.13 -8.75 1.69
N SER A 63 0.42 -9.56 2.47
CA SER A 63 -1.02 -9.33 2.70
C SER A 63 -1.48 -9.72 4.10
N ASP A 64 -0.84 -10.67 4.75
CA ASP A 64 -1.30 -11.20 6.04
C ASP A 64 -0.43 -10.71 7.18
N LEU A 65 -1.07 -10.14 8.20
CA LEU A 65 -0.39 -9.68 9.41
C LEU A 65 0.31 -10.81 10.16
N LEU A 66 -0.31 -11.98 10.19
CA LEU A 66 0.16 -13.14 10.95
C LEU A 66 0.58 -14.29 10.04
N ASP A 67 1.07 -13.99 8.84
CA ASP A 67 1.51 -15.03 7.92
C ASP A 67 2.82 -15.65 8.40
N THR A 68 2.72 -16.87 8.95
CA THR A 68 3.88 -17.63 9.41
C THR A 68 4.50 -18.48 8.32
N ASN A 69 3.89 -18.54 7.14
CA ASN A 69 4.35 -19.35 6.00
C ASN A 69 5.12 -18.55 4.95
N ALA A 70 5.21 -17.24 5.11
CA ALA A 70 5.96 -16.41 4.18
C ALA A 70 7.45 -16.71 4.28
N GLU A 71 8.06 -17.11 3.16
CA GLU A 71 9.49 -17.41 3.12
C GLU A 71 10.36 -16.22 3.48
N SER A 72 9.90 -15.02 3.15
CA SER A 72 10.63 -13.80 3.42
C SER A 72 10.59 -13.38 4.89
N ALA A 73 9.67 -13.91 5.67
CA ALA A 73 9.48 -13.63 7.11
C ALA A 73 9.47 -12.13 7.45
N MET A 74 9.17 -11.26 6.48
CA MET A 74 9.10 -9.83 6.72
C MET A 74 7.78 -9.47 7.37
N GLY A 75 7.81 -9.23 8.68
CA GLY A 75 6.66 -8.76 9.42
C GLY A 75 6.41 -7.26 9.23
N HIS A 76 5.39 -6.76 9.92
CA HIS A 76 5.01 -5.35 9.78
C HIS A 76 6.10 -4.39 10.24
N ILE A 77 6.88 -4.76 11.25
CA ILE A 77 7.98 -3.93 11.75
C ILE A 77 9.10 -3.85 10.70
N GLU A 78 9.50 -4.99 10.13
CA GLU A 78 10.55 -5.03 9.12
C GLU A 78 10.15 -4.28 7.86
N LEU A 79 8.89 -4.40 7.42
CA LEU A 79 8.38 -3.65 6.27
C LEU A 79 8.39 -2.15 6.55
N ALA A 80 7.97 -1.74 7.74
CA ALA A 80 7.98 -0.34 8.13
C ALA A 80 9.39 0.24 8.12
N ARG A 81 10.37 -0.54 8.58
CA ARG A 81 11.78 -0.11 8.60
C ARG A 81 12.42 -0.14 7.22
N TRP A 82 12.03 -1.11 6.39
CA TRP A 82 12.56 -1.25 5.04
C TRP A 82 12.21 -0.05 4.17
N ALA A 83 11.00 0.48 4.30
CA ALA A 83 10.47 1.50 3.40
C ALA A 83 11.10 2.88 3.65
N ASP A 84 11.61 3.49 2.61
CA ASP A 84 11.96 4.91 2.63
C ASP A 84 10.72 5.78 2.52
N ALA A 85 9.70 5.29 1.81
CA ALA A 85 8.41 5.93 1.70
C ALA A 85 7.31 4.87 1.56
N ILE A 86 6.14 5.17 2.08
CA ILE A 86 4.96 4.34 1.95
C ILE A 86 3.97 5.09 1.07
N VAL A 87 3.48 4.44 0.03
CA VAL A 87 2.49 5.02 -0.90
C VAL A 87 1.25 4.14 -0.87
N ILE A 88 0.12 4.71 -0.51
CA ILE A 88 -1.17 4.00 -0.49
C ILE A 88 -1.98 4.45 -1.69
N SER A 89 -2.04 3.61 -2.71
CA SER A 89 -2.69 3.96 -3.98
C SER A 89 -3.30 2.71 -4.64
N PRO A 90 -4.59 2.66 -4.82
CA PRO A 90 -5.59 3.62 -4.34
C PRO A 90 -5.76 3.51 -2.82
N CYS A 91 -6.21 4.59 -2.19
CA CYS A 91 -6.59 4.58 -0.79
C CYS A 91 -8.10 4.67 -0.70
N SER A 92 -8.76 3.57 -0.31
CA SER A 92 -10.21 3.53 -0.16
C SER A 92 -10.68 4.34 1.04
N ALA A 93 -11.97 4.66 1.08
CA ALA A 93 -12.56 5.34 2.23
C ALA A 93 -12.38 4.54 3.51
N ASP A 94 -12.53 3.22 3.45
CA ASP A 94 -12.32 2.32 4.60
C ASP A 94 -10.87 2.38 5.09
N SER A 95 -9.91 2.29 4.18
CA SER A 95 -8.49 2.36 4.54
C SER A 95 -8.13 3.72 5.14
N LEU A 96 -8.67 4.79 4.57
CA LEU A 96 -8.46 6.14 5.11
C LEU A 96 -8.99 6.24 6.54
N ALA A 97 -10.18 5.70 6.78
CA ALA A 97 -10.78 5.71 8.13
C ALA A 97 -9.92 4.93 9.13
N LYS A 98 -9.41 3.77 8.74
CA LYS A 98 -8.52 2.97 9.60
C LYS A 98 -7.24 3.73 9.95
N LEU A 99 -6.63 4.36 8.97
CA LEU A 99 -5.41 5.15 9.20
C LEU A 99 -5.68 6.33 10.14
N ALA A 100 -6.77 7.05 9.90
CA ALA A 100 -7.15 8.19 10.74
C ALA A 100 -7.44 7.79 12.18
N ALA A 101 -8.01 6.60 12.39
CA ALA A 101 -8.34 6.08 13.71
C ALA A 101 -7.14 5.45 14.44
N GLY A 102 -6.01 5.29 13.77
CA GLY A 102 -4.83 4.66 14.38
C GLY A 102 -5.00 3.16 14.61
N ARG A 103 -5.77 2.48 13.77
CA ARG A 103 -5.98 1.04 13.89
C ARG A 103 -4.75 0.29 13.40
N GLY A 104 -4.58 -0.93 13.88
CA GLY A 104 -3.48 -1.81 13.51
C GLY A 104 -3.91 -3.26 13.38
N ASP A 105 -5.15 -3.49 12.90
CA ASP A 105 -5.75 -4.82 12.85
C ASP A 105 -5.51 -5.56 11.53
N ASP A 106 -4.92 -4.92 10.55
CA ASP A 106 -4.45 -5.58 9.33
C ASP A 106 -3.00 -5.18 9.05
N LEU A 107 -2.39 -5.81 8.05
CA LEU A 107 -0.97 -5.58 7.77
C LEU A 107 -0.71 -4.13 7.36
N MET A 108 -1.55 -3.56 6.49
CA MET A 108 -1.37 -2.18 6.04
C MET A 108 -1.41 -1.19 7.20
N SER A 109 -2.45 -1.25 8.01
CA SER A 109 -2.61 -0.33 9.14
C SER A 109 -1.51 -0.52 10.17
N ALA A 110 -1.09 -1.76 10.43
CA ALA A 110 0.00 -2.03 11.36
C ALA A 110 1.33 -1.46 10.87
N VAL A 111 1.63 -1.62 9.58
CA VAL A 111 2.85 -1.07 8.98
C VAL A 111 2.85 0.45 9.08
N CYS A 112 1.75 1.07 8.70
CA CYS A 112 1.64 2.53 8.72
C CYS A 112 1.75 3.09 10.15
N LEU A 113 1.17 2.38 11.12
CA LEU A 113 1.24 2.78 12.52
C LEU A 113 2.68 2.71 13.06
N ALA A 114 3.44 1.72 12.62
CA ALA A 114 4.82 1.50 13.06
C ALA A 114 5.86 2.31 12.31
N ALA A 115 5.49 2.92 11.19
CA ALA A 115 6.46 3.56 10.28
C ALA A 115 6.90 4.93 10.76
N ASP A 116 8.20 5.21 10.58
CA ASP A 116 8.77 6.55 10.74
C ASP A 116 8.88 7.29 9.41
N SER A 117 8.78 6.57 8.30
CA SER A 117 8.88 7.16 6.97
C SER A 117 7.61 7.93 6.61
N LYS A 118 7.71 8.78 5.58
CA LYS A 118 6.56 9.52 5.09
C LYS A 118 5.56 8.60 4.43
N ILE A 119 4.29 8.89 4.65
CA ILE A 119 3.17 8.17 4.06
C ILE A 119 2.44 9.10 3.11
N PHE A 120 2.33 8.67 1.86
CA PHE A 120 1.58 9.36 0.82
C PHE A 120 0.35 8.52 0.49
N PHE A 121 -0.77 9.16 0.24
CA PHE A 121 -1.96 8.41 -0.15
C PHE A 121 -2.72 9.11 -1.26
N ALA A 122 -3.31 8.32 -2.14
CA ALA A 122 -4.13 8.78 -3.25
C ALA A 122 -5.56 8.30 -3.04
N PRO A 123 -6.44 9.13 -2.45
CA PRO A 123 -7.82 8.71 -2.18
C PRO A 123 -8.56 8.40 -3.48
N ALA A 124 -9.32 7.30 -3.48
CA ALA A 124 -10.15 6.92 -4.61
C ALA A 124 -11.42 6.26 -4.10
N MET A 125 -12.57 6.86 -4.43
CA MET A 125 -13.88 6.41 -3.98
C MET A 125 -14.95 7.10 -4.83
N ASN A 126 -16.19 6.65 -4.74
CA ASN A 126 -17.25 7.34 -5.45
C ASN A 126 -17.50 8.73 -4.85
N GLN A 127 -18.18 9.59 -5.59
CA GLN A 127 -18.37 10.99 -5.19
C GLN A 127 -19.16 11.14 -3.88
N GLY A 128 -20.13 10.28 -3.65
CA GLY A 128 -20.90 10.32 -2.41
C GLY A 128 -20.04 10.10 -1.19
N MET A 129 -19.16 9.12 -1.27
CA MET A 129 -18.21 8.82 -0.18
C MET A 129 -17.21 9.96 0.01
N TRP A 130 -16.73 10.54 -1.08
CA TRP A 130 -15.77 11.66 -1.03
C TRP A 130 -16.39 12.89 -0.37
N LYS A 131 -17.66 13.17 -0.63
CA LYS A 131 -18.38 14.33 -0.08
C LYS A 131 -18.81 14.14 1.37
N ASP A 132 -18.80 12.92 1.88
CA ASP A 132 -19.24 12.65 3.24
C ASP A 132 -18.34 13.35 4.26
N LYS A 133 -18.96 13.95 5.29
CA LYS A 133 -18.24 14.68 6.32
C LYS A 133 -17.22 13.83 7.05
N ARG A 134 -17.53 12.55 7.24
CA ARG A 134 -16.61 11.62 7.94
C ARG A 134 -15.36 11.38 7.11
N THR A 135 -15.51 11.25 5.79
CA THR A 135 -14.35 11.12 4.89
C THR A 135 -13.48 12.38 4.96
N LYS A 136 -14.08 13.54 4.87
CA LYS A 136 -13.34 14.80 4.95
C LYS A 136 -12.60 14.97 6.28
N LYS A 137 -13.22 14.53 7.36
CA LYS A 137 -12.59 14.58 8.67
C LYS A 137 -11.37 13.67 8.76
N ASN A 138 -11.37 12.54 8.04
CA ASN A 138 -10.27 11.57 8.07
C ASN A 138 -9.05 12.00 7.25
N LEU A 139 -9.22 12.99 6.40
CA LEU A 139 -8.09 13.52 5.66
C LEU A 139 -7.17 14.33 6.58
#